data_bce88e480501f91a75a96cce077ba6ba
#
_entry.id   bce88e480501f91a75a96cce077ba6ba
#
_cell.length_a   1.000
_cell.length_b   1.000
_cell.length_c   1.000
_cell.angle_alpha   90.00
_cell.angle_beta   90.00
_cell.angle_gamma   90.00
#
_symmetry.space_group_name_H-M   'P 1'
#
loop_
_entity.id
_entity.type
_entity.pdbx_description
1 polymer ?
#
loop_
_entity_poly.entity_id
_entity_poly.type
_entity_poly.pdbx_seq_one_letter_code
_entity_poly.pdbx_strand_id
1 'polypeptide(L)'
;MNLISTEEVAKHNKREDCWVIIHSKVYDLTNFLSDHPGGIKVILDQAGKDATEVFEPIHPPDIIDQYLKPESYVGIIDPSNLEKTFNQNSEMDKRRELAIQNKPHLSEMLNLFDFEAVAQQVLKPESWIYFSSGANDEIR
;
A
#
# COMPACT_ATOMS: atom_id res chain seq x y z
N MET A 1 13.46 7.00 -22.64
CA MET A 1 12.57 6.79 -21.48
C MET A 1 12.75 5.37 -21.01
N ASN A 2 13.14 5.17 -19.76
CA ASN A 2 13.26 3.83 -19.21
C ASN A 2 11.87 3.34 -18.77
N LEU A 3 11.35 2.32 -19.45
CA LEU A 3 10.15 1.61 -19.03
C LEU A 3 10.56 0.53 -18.04
N ILE A 4 9.92 0.53 -16.89
CA ILE A 4 10.21 -0.36 -15.76
C ILE A 4 8.98 -1.19 -15.45
N SER A 5 9.13 -2.49 -15.25
CA SER A 5 8.03 -3.35 -14.86
C SER A 5 7.74 -3.21 -13.36
N THR A 6 6.49 -3.41 -12.95
CA THR A 6 6.11 -3.46 -11.53
C THR A 6 6.84 -4.58 -10.78
N GLU A 7 7.13 -5.68 -11.48
CA GLU A 7 7.90 -6.82 -10.94
C GLU A 7 9.36 -6.44 -10.64
N GLU A 8 9.94 -5.54 -11.44
CA GLU A 8 11.29 -5.02 -11.19
C GLU A 8 11.27 -4.12 -9.95
N VAL A 9 10.33 -3.19 -9.86
CA VAL A 9 10.18 -2.33 -8.68
C VAL A 9 9.98 -3.14 -7.41
N ALA A 10 9.22 -4.22 -7.45
CA ALA A 10 8.96 -5.09 -6.30
C ALA A 10 10.22 -5.76 -5.71
N LYS A 11 11.31 -5.85 -6.47
CA LYS A 11 12.59 -6.38 -5.98
C LYS A 11 13.33 -5.38 -5.09
N HIS A 12 13.08 -4.08 -5.30
CA HIS A 12 13.72 -2.96 -4.59
C HIS A 12 12.88 -2.55 -3.37
N ASN A 13 12.71 -3.46 -2.42
CA ASN A 13 11.86 -3.31 -1.23
C ASN A 13 12.63 -3.33 0.10
N LYS A 14 13.93 -3.00 0.06
CA LYS A 14 14.82 -3.02 1.22
C LYS A 14 15.28 -1.61 1.58
N ARG A 15 15.77 -1.46 2.81
CA ARG A 15 16.32 -0.18 3.27
C ARG A 15 17.51 0.31 2.44
N GLU A 16 18.33 -0.61 1.98
CA GLU A 16 19.52 -0.34 1.18
C GLU A 16 19.21 -0.20 -0.31
N ASP A 17 17.97 -0.53 -0.71
CA ASP A 17 17.51 -0.51 -2.10
C ASP A 17 15.99 -0.36 -2.11
N CYS A 18 15.53 0.89 -2.10
CA CYS A 18 14.14 1.26 -1.89
C CYS A 18 13.58 2.07 -3.07
N TRP A 19 12.79 1.41 -3.90
CA TRP A 19 12.07 2.07 -4.99
C TRP A 19 10.58 2.13 -4.70
N VAL A 20 9.96 3.23 -5.11
CA VAL A 20 8.52 3.48 -4.92
C VAL A 20 7.93 4.03 -6.21
N ILE A 21 6.69 3.63 -6.51
CA ILE A 21 5.93 4.18 -7.64
C ILE A 21 5.03 5.30 -7.12
N ILE A 22 5.09 6.46 -7.78
CA ILE A 22 4.20 7.60 -7.53
C ILE A 22 3.77 8.18 -8.88
N HIS A 23 2.46 8.23 -9.15
CA HIS A 23 1.91 8.70 -10.43
C HIS A 23 2.54 8.04 -11.67
N SER A 24 2.65 6.70 -11.64
CA SER A 24 3.28 5.90 -12.71
C SER A 24 4.77 6.16 -12.93
N LYS A 25 5.41 6.96 -12.10
CA LYS A 25 6.85 7.23 -12.11
C LYS A 25 7.55 6.45 -11.01
N VAL A 26 8.72 5.92 -11.30
CA VAL A 26 9.54 5.18 -10.33
C VAL A 26 10.61 6.09 -9.76
N TYR A 27 10.69 6.11 -8.44
CA TYR A 27 11.69 6.88 -7.70
C TYR A 27 12.53 5.98 -6.80
N ASP A 28 13.84 6.16 -6.85
CA ASP A 28 14.77 5.58 -5.89
C ASP A 28 14.84 6.49 -4.65
N LEU A 29 14.32 6.02 -3.56
CA LEU A 29 14.27 6.74 -2.28
C LEU A 29 15.31 6.25 -1.28
N THR A 30 16.23 5.38 -1.67
CA THR A 30 17.24 4.78 -0.78
C THR A 30 18.00 5.84 0.02
N ASN A 31 18.46 6.89 -0.65
CA ASN A 31 19.20 7.98 0.00
C ASN A 31 18.30 8.99 0.71
N PHE A 32 17.01 9.02 0.38
CA PHE A 32 16.04 9.95 0.96
C PHE A 32 15.37 9.41 2.23
N LEU A 33 15.47 8.13 2.49
CA LEU A 33 14.84 7.48 3.64
C LEU A 33 15.13 8.18 4.98
N SER A 34 16.39 8.62 5.16
CA SER A 34 16.83 9.29 6.40
C SER A 34 16.36 10.74 6.51
N ASP A 35 16.11 11.38 5.39
CA ASP A 35 15.74 12.80 5.30
C ASP A 35 14.21 13.00 5.26
N HIS A 36 13.45 11.92 5.17
CA HIS A 36 12.00 12.00 5.10
C HIS A 36 11.38 12.44 6.44
N PRO A 37 10.63 13.56 6.48
CA PRO A 37 10.05 14.10 7.72
C PRO A 37 9.06 13.14 8.41
N GLY A 38 8.39 12.26 7.63
CA GLY A 38 7.47 11.23 8.14
C GLY A 38 8.16 9.98 8.71
N GLY A 39 9.50 9.94 8.64
CA GLY A 39 10.31 8.80 9.09
C GLY A 39 10.52 7.72 8.04
N ILE A 40 11.50 6.88 8.27
CA ILE A 40 11.94 5.82 7.34
C ILE A 40 10.86 4.76 7.13
N LYS A 41 10.15 4.41 8.21
CA LYS A 41 9.21 3.29 8.21
C LYS A 41 8.07 3.47 7.21
N VAL A 42 7.51 4.67 7.11
CA VAL A 42 6.38 4.94 6.21
C VAL A 42 6.73 4.75 4.74
N ILE A 43 7.98 5.05 4.35
CA ILE A 43 8.47 4.77 2.99
C ILE A 43 8.74 3.26 2.81
N LEU A 44 9.37 2.61 3.78
CA LEU A 44 9.68 1.18 3.69
C LEU A 44 8.42 0.31 3.59
N ASP A 45 7.33 0.70 4.23
CA ASP A 45 6.04 0.01 4.14
C ASP A 45 5.46 0.07 2.70
N GLN A 46 5.87 1.06 1.92
CA GLN A 46 5.50 1.24 0.51
C GLN A 46 6.60 0.83 -0.48
N ALA A 47 7.75 0.39 0.01
CA ALA A 47 8.87 0.00 -0.83
C ALA A 47 8.49 -1.15 -1.78
N GLY A 48 8.85 -1.01 -3.05
CA GLY A 48 8.50 -1.97 -4.08
C GLY A 48 7.04 -1.94 -4.57
N LYS A 49 6.25 -0.94 -4.16
CA LYS A 49 4.81 -0.83 -4.44
C LYS A 49 4.44 0.52 -5.04
N ASP A 50 3.19 0.62 -5.47
CA ASP A 50 2.57 1.89 -5.83
C ASP A 50 2.06 2.60 -4.56
N ALA A 51 2.65 3.74 -4.25
CA ALA A 51 2.32 4.57 -3.10
C ALA A 51 1.43 5.77 -3.47
N THR A 52 0.93 5.88 -4.69
CA THR A 52 0.16 7.04 -5.16
C THR A 52 -1.02 7.35 -4.23
N GLU A 53 -1.83 6.34 -3.88
CA GLU A 53 -3.01 6.51 -3.04
C GLU A 53 -2.71 6.99 -1.61
N VAL A 54 -1.58 6.57 -1.05
CA VAL A 54 -1.16 7.01 0.30
C VAL A 54 -0.39 8.32 0.27
N PHE A 55 0.21 8.64 -0.87
CA PHE A 55 1.00 9.85 -1.08
C PHE A 55 0.13 11.10 -1.29
N GLU A 56 -0.88 11.03 -2.17
CA GLU A 56 -1.72 12.17 -2.57
C GLU A 56 -2.41 12.90 -1.41
N PRO A 57 -3.01 12.22 -0.41
CA PRO A 57 -3.71 12.91 0.67
C PRO A 57 -2.78 13.66 1.64
N ILE A 58 -1.50 13.30 1.66
CA ILE A 58 -0.53 13.76 2.66
C ILE A 58 0.42 14.81 2.07
N HIS A 59 0.71 14.70 0.78
CA HIS A 59 1.73 15.50 0.12
C HIS A 59 1.16 16.36 -1.00
N PRO A 60 1.54 17.66 -1.07
CA PRO A 60 1.22 18.47 -2.22
C PRO A 60 1.95 17.97 -3.49
N PRO A 61 1.40 18.21 -4.69
CA PRO A 61 1.95 17.66 -5.94
C PRO A 61 3.40 18.10 -6.24
N ASP A 62 3.81 19.25 -5.74
CA ASP A 62 5.15 19.83 -6.01
C ASP A 62 6.24 19.32 -5.06
N ILE A 63 5.88 18.52 -4.05
CA ILE A 63 6.81 18.09 -3.00
C ILE A 63 7.97 17.23 -3.56
N ILE A 64 7.67 16.43 -4.58
CA ILE A 64 8.66 15.56 -5.21
C ILE A 64 9.79 16.40 -5.81
N ASP A 65 9.45 17.44 -6.56
CA ASP A 65 10.43 18.32 -7.22
C ASP A 65 11.22 19.18 -6.22
N GLN A 66 10.65 19.44 -5.02
CA GLN A 66 11.31 20.23 -3.98
C GLN A 66 12.32 19.43 -3.15
N TYR A 67 12.02 18.16 -2.87
CA TYR A 67 12.80 17.35 -1.93
C TYR A 67 13.61 16.24 -2.59
N LEU A 68 13.17 15.72 -3.74
CA LEU A 68 13.90 14.70 -4.46
C LEU A 68 14.84 15.30 -5.52
N LYS A 69 16.04 14.78 -5.56
CA LYS A 69 16.99 15.14 -6.62
C LYS A 69 16.54 14.52 -7.94
N PRO A 70 16.85 15.14 -9.09
CA PRO A 70 16.58 14.58 -10.41
C PRO A 70 17.15 13.16 -10.61
N GLU A 71 18.20 12.83 -9.89
CA GLU A 71 18.88 11.53 -9.90
C GLU A 71 18.03 10.41 -9.28
N SER A 72 17.10 10.76 -8.40
CA SER A 72 16.17 9.80 -7.77
C SER A 72 15.10 9.31 -8.75
N TYR A 73 14.89 9.98 -9.86
CA TYR A 73 13.97 9.54 -10.90
C TYR A 73 14.59 8.41 -11.73
N VAL A 74 14.02 7.21 -11.67
CA VAL A 74 14.53 6.01 -12.35
C VAL A 74 13.89 5.82 -13.72
N GLY A 75 12.58 6.01 -13.82
CA GLY A 75 11.84 5.83 -15.06
C GLY A 75 10.32 5.86 -14.88
N ILE A 76 9.61 5.34 -15.87
CA ILE A 76 8.15 5.26 -15.91
C ILE A 76 7.73 3.79 -15.90
N ILE A 77 6.64 3.48 -15.23
CA ILE A 77 6.05 2.14 -15.26
C ILE A 77 5.51 1.83 -16.65
N ASP A 78 5.79 0.63 -17.13
CA ASP A 78 5.22 0.10 -18.36
C ASP A 78 3.70 -0.02 -18.21
N PRO A 79 2.89 0.68 -19.05
CA PRO A 79 1.44 0.64 -19.00
C PRO A 79 0.86 -0.77 -19.12
N SER A 80 1.54 -1.67 -19.83
CA SER A 80 1.12 -3.07 -20.00
C SER A 80 1.10 -3.86 -18.68
N ASN A 81 1.86 -3.41 -17.70
CA ASN A 81 1.91 -4.03 -16.37
C ASN A 81 0.92 -3.41 -15.37
N LEU A 82 0.48 -2.19 -15.61
CA LEU A 82 -0.54 -1.53 -14.78
C LEU A 82 -1.89 -2.28 -14.84
N GLU A 83 -2.28 -2.78 -16.01
CA GLU A 83 -3.53 -3.52 -16.19
C GLU A 83 -3.58 -4.82 -15.36
N LYS A 84 -2.45 -5.50 -15.15
CA LYS A 84 -2.37 -6.71 -14.33
C LYS A 84 -2.56 -6.41 -12.84
N THR A 85 -2.03 -5.31 -12.36
CA THR A 85 -2.14 -4.90 -10.96
C THR A 85 -3.55 -4.38 -10.65
N PHE A 86 -4.15 -3.60 -11.56
CA PHE A 86 -5.54 -3.14 -11.44
C PHE A 86 -6.54 -4.30 -11.43
N ASN A 87 -6.34 -5.33 -12.25
CA ASN A 87 -7.23 -6.49 -12.28
C ASN A 87 -7.18 -7.31 -10.99
N GLN A 88 -6.02 -7.45 -10.34
CA GLN A 88 -5.92 -8.16 -9.07
C GLN A 88 -6.57 -7.38 -7.92
N ASN A 89 -6.37 -6.08 -7.86
CA ASN A 89 -7.01 -5.22 -6.86
C ASN A 89 -8.53 -5.17 -7.06
N SER A 90 -9.00 -5.10 -8.31
CA SER A 90 -10.43 -5.06 -8.61
C SER A 90 -11.15 -6.37 -8.26
N GLU A 91 -10.50 -7.53 -8.34
CA GLU A 91 -11.10 -8.79 -7.91
C GLU A 91 -11.17 -8.91 -6.38
N MET A 92 -10.16 -8.45 -5.67
CA MET A 92 -10.17 -8.41 -4.20
C MET A 92 -11.22 -7.40 -3.70
N ASP A 93 -11.34 -6.25 -4.34
CA ASP A 93 -12.36 -5.25 -4.01
C ASP A 93 -13.77 -5.74 -4.30
N LYS A 94 -14.00 -6.45 -5.41
CA LYS A 94 -15.30 -7.09 -5.71
C LYS A 94 -15.68 -8.16 -4.69
N ARG A 95 -14.73 -8.99 -4.26
CA ARG A 95 -14.97 -9.99 -3.19
C ARG A 95 -15.33 -9.31 -1.87
N ARG A 96 -14.64 -8.22 -1.55
CA ARG A 96 -14.92 -7.44 -0.35
C ARG A 96 -16.29 -6.75 -0.42
N GLU A 97 -16.65 -6.17 -1.55
CA GLU A 97 -17.99 -5.59 -1.77
C GLU A 97 -19.11 -6.63 -1.59
N LEU A 98 -18.94 -7.82 -2.17
CA LEU A 98 -19.87 -8.92 -1.98
C LEU A 98 -19.95 -9.37 -0.51
N ALA A 99 -18.83 -9.40 0.21
CA ALA A 99 -18.81 -9.71 1.64
C ALA A 99 -19.52 -8.64 2.47
N ILE A 100 -19.40 -7.36 2.10
CA ILE A 100 -20.09 -6.24 2.74
C ILE A 100 -21.60 -6.35 2.53
N GLN A 101 -22.05 -6.69 1.32
CA GLN A 101 -23.47 -6.84 0.99
C GLN A 101 -24.09 -8.05 1.69
N ASN A 102 -23.36 -9.15 1.81
CA ASN A 102 -23.81 -10.40 2.41
C ASN A 102 -23.51 -10.52 3.91
N LYS A 103 -22.95 -9.47 4.53
CA LYS A 103 -22.68 -9.52 5.98
C LYS A 103 -23.96 -9.76 6.77
N PRO A 104 -23.94 -10.68 7.76
CA PRO A 104 -25.08 -10.88 8.64
C PRO A 104 -25.36 -9.62 9.46
N HIS A 105 -26.63 -9.45 9.85
CA HIS A 105 -27.03 -8.35 10.73
C HIS A 105 -26.37 -8.51 12.11
N LEU A 106 -26.11 -7.40 12.79
CA LEU A 106 -25.47 -7.41 14.12
C LEU A 106 -26.18 -8.32 15.12
N SER A 107 -27.51 -8.45 15.00
CA SER A 107 -28.32 -9.33 15.85
C SER A 107 -28.09 -10.82 15.61
N GLU A 108 -27.50 -11.20 14.51
CA GLU A 108 -27.17 -12.59 14.15
C GLU A 108 -25.77 -13.00 14.61
N MET A 109 -24.96 -12.04 15.02
CA MET A 109 -23.61 -12.27 15.56
C MET A 109 -23.74 -12.55 17.06
N LEU A 110 -23.65 -13.82 17.43
CA LEU A 110 -23.91 -14.28 18.81
C LEU A 110 -22.71 -14.15 19.73
N ASN A 111 -21.50 -14.02 19.18
CA ASN A 111 -20.27 -13.94 19.96
C ASN A 111 -19.16 -13.16 19.23
N LEU A 112 -18.06 -12.92 19.95
CA LEU A 112 -16.93 -12.16 19.45
C LEU A 112 -16.22 -12.82 18.25
N PHE A 113 -16.23 -14.17 18.20
CA PHE A 113 -15.61 -14.93 17.10
C PHE A 113 -16.40 -14.79 15.79
N ASP A 114 -17.72 -14.73 15.86
CA ASP A 114 -18.57 -14.48 14.68
C ASP A 114 -18.30 -13.08 14.12
N PHE A 115 -18.15 -12.09 15.01
CA PHE A 115 -17.80 -10.72 14.64
C PHE A 115 -16.42 -10.64 14.00
N GLU A 116 -15.43 -11.33 14.55
CA GLU A 116 -14.05 -11.38 14.04
C GLU A 116 -14.00 -11.99 12.62
N ALA A 117 -14.70 -13.08 12.37
CA ALA A 117 -14.77 -13.73 11.07
C ALA A 117 -15.37 -12.81 9.98
N VAL A 118 -16.41 -12.06 10.31
CA VAL A 118 -17.03 -11.07 9.41
C VAL A 118 -16.10 -9.88 9.20
N ALA A 119 -15.48 -9.37 10.24
CA ALA A 119 -14.56 -8.24 10.16
C ALA A 119 -13.34 -8.56 9.27
N GLN A 120 -12.81 -9.77 9.33
CA GLN A 120 -11.71 -10.23 8.49
C GLN A 120 -12.05 -10.19 7.00
N GLN A 121 -13.30 -10.47 6.63
CA GLN A 121 -13.75 -10.47 5.23
C GLN A 121 -14.08 -9.07 4.70
N VAL A 122 -14.54 -8.18 5.57
CA VAL A 122 -15.07 -6.86 5.22
C VAL A 122 -14.01 -5.77 5.29
N LEU A 123 -13.08 -5.86 6.25
CA LEU A 123 -12.02 -4.86 6.41
C LEU A 123 -10.94 -4.97 5.33
N LYS A 124 -10.34 -3.83 5.00
CA LYS A 124 -9.12 -3.84 4.18
C LYS A 124 -8.01 -4.60 4.91
N PRO A 125 -7.11 -5.30 4.20
CA PRO A 125 -6.03 -6.07 4.82
C PRO A 125 -5.19 -5.26 5.81
N GLU A 126 -4.89 -4.01 5.49
CA GLU A 126 -4.11 -3.12 6.36
C GLU A 126 -4.87 -2.80 7.66
N SER A 127 -6.17 -2.54 7.55
CA SER A 127 -7.03 -2.28 8.72
C SER A 127 -7.17 -3.51 9.60
N TRP A 128 -7.29 -4.69 9.01
CA TRP A 128 -7.35 -5.95 9.74
C TRP A 128 -6.08 -6.23 10.53
N ILE A 129 -4.90 -6.04 9.91
CA ILE A 129 -3.61 -6.21 10.58
C ILE A 129 -3.49 -5.27 11.78
N TYR A 130 -3.92 -4.01 11.64
CA TYR A 130 -3.89 -3.04 12.73
C TYR A 130 -4.75 -3.46 13.91
N PHE A 131 -5.99 -3.89 13.67
CA PHE A 131 -6.90 -4.31 14.73
C PHE A 131 -6.52 -5.66 15.36
N SER A 132 -6.10 -6.63 14.56
CA SER A 132 -5.73 -7.96 15.06
C SER A 132 -4.43 -7.95 15.86
N SER A 133 -3.46 -7.11 15.51
CA SER A 133 -2.22 -6.99 16.27
C SER A 133 -2.41 -6.30 17.63
N GLY A 134 -3.32 -5.31 17.71
CA GLY A 134 -3.66 -4.65 18.97
C GLY A 134 -4.41 -5.56 19.94
N ALA A 135 -5.32 -6.41 19.43
CA ALA A 135 -6.08 -7.33 20.26
C ALA A 135 -5.26 -8.46 20.89
N ASN A 136 -4.16 -8.85 20.27
CA ASN A 136 -3.29 -9.93 20.80
C ASN A 136 -2.39 -9.50 21.95
N ASP A 137 -2.12 -8.22 22.12
CA ASP A 137 -1.27 -7.71 23.20
C ASP A 137 -2.03 -7.44 24.51
N GLU A 138 -3.35 -7.38 24.49
CA GLU A 138 -4.18 -7.09 25.66
C GLU A 138 -4.67 -8.36 26.42
N ILE A 139 -4.40 -9.56 25.92
CA ILE A 139 -4.83 -10.84 26.54
C ILE A 139 -3.70 -11.49 27.36
N ARG A 140 -2.76 -10.71 27.83
CA ARG A 140 -1.74 -11.20 28.76
C ARG A 140 -1.96 -10.71 30.17
#